data_1ce1c0a2bdc2dfd2de26228bf678993f
#
_entry.id   1ce1c0a2bdc2dfd2de26228bf678993f
#
_cell.length_a   1.000
_cell.length_b   1.000
_cell.length_c   1.000
_cell.angle_alpha   90.00
_cell.angle_beta   90.00
_cell.angle_gamma   90.00
#
_symmetry.space_group_name_H-M   'P 1'
#
loop_
_entity.id
_entity.type
_entity.pdbx_description
1 polymer ?
#
loop_
_entity_poly.entity_id
_entity_poly.type
_entity_poly.pdbx_seq_one_letter_code
_entity_poly.pdbx_strand_id
1 'polypeptide(L)'
;MTMQLLHISIIALSFIFASTLQAERLLHLRLGEREWDTFPTQSESDSLDHTFNVDEDNMPRSFSFEQIDVKQQWTLAINSKTIGKLPRDENRMVVFFDIPEGVLKSGNNKLTLVQTGRKTPDDIYFGYLRFYNVSTQEHLSQREISIQVTDQATKQGTPCRLTILNSRGTLAGTGNESTNTTAVREGVIYTSTGKVTLKVAPGKYTIYAGRGMEWSLDSVKVDVTTASATTAPPHYPLAIRREVDTAGMVACDTHVHTLTYSRHGDASLPERLITVAGEGIELPIATDHNLHINYAPLVNQLGLNRYYTPVIGNEVTTRVGHFNIFPVPDGAPLPNHTLETWKEIAASIQDQTGASAIILNHPRDVHGGITPFSPARHNDVTGRSQLGWEFPATAME
;
A
#
# COMPACT_ATOMS: atom_id res chain seq x y z
N MET A 1 -49.08 -35.49 -26.63
CA MET A 1 -48.93 -34.02 -26.92
C MET A 1 -48.67 -33.33 -25.60
N THR A 2 -47.42 -33.25 -25.21
CA THR A 2 -46.95 -32.73 -23.90
C THR A 2 -46.28 -31.39 -24.17
N MET A 3 -46.92 -30.33 -23.71
CA MET A 3 -46.38 -28.95 -23.80
C MET A 3 -45.28 -28.75 -22.71
N GLN A 4 -44.05 -28.55 -23.13
CA GLN A 4 -43.00 -28.06 -22.26
C GLN A 4 -43.12 -26.54 -22.09
N LEU A 5 -43.33 -26.12 -20.86
CA LEU A 5 -43.27 -24.72 -20.46
C LEU A 5 -41.80 -24.28 -20.37
N LEU A 6 -41.41 -23.35 -21.23
CA LEU A 6 -40.12 -22.68 -21.24
C LEU A 6 -40.13 -21.60 -20.14
N HIS A 7 -39.38 -21.82 -19.05
CA HIS A 7 -39.15 -20.77 -18.04
C HIS A 7 -38.12 -19.79 -18.59
N ILE A 8 -38.55 -18.61 -19.01
CA ILE A 8 -37.67 -17.49 -19.31
C ILE A 8 -37.45 -16.75 -17.99
N SER A 9 -36.27 -16.93 -17.42
CA SER A 9 -35.79 -16.09 -16.28
C SER A 9 -35.41 -14.72 -16.81
N ILE A 10 -36.28 -13.76 -16.61
CA ILE A 10 -35.98 -12.34 -16.84
C ILE A 10 -35.10 -11.88 -15.70
N ILE A 11 -33.81 -11.71 -15.97
CA ILE A 11 -32.90 -10.99 -15.07
C ILE A 11 -33.25 -9.50 -15.20
N ALA A 12 -33.99 -8.98 -14.23
CA ALA A 12 -34.27 -7.57 -14.12
C ALA A 12 -32.96 -6.84 -13.76
N LEU A 13 -32.36 -6.16 -14.72
CA LEU A 13 -31.28 -5.20 -14.50
C LEU A 13 -31.92 -3.94 -13.87
N SER A 14 -31.95 -3.89 -12.55
CA SER A 14 -32.40 -2.70 -11.83
C SER A 14 -31.33 -1.63 -11.89
N PHE A 15 -31.52 -0.63 -12.75
CA PHE A 15 -30.70 0.59 -12.72
C PHE A 15 -31.08 1.41 -11.50
N ILE A 16 -30.16 1.55 -10.54
CA ILE A 16 -30.28 2.52 -9.47
C ILE A 16 -30.03 3.90 -10.11
N PHE A 17 -31.07 4.70 -10.28
CA PHE A 17 -30.94 6.12 -10.62
C PHE A 17 -30.38 6.84 -9.39
N ALA A 18 -29.03 6.94 -9.30
CA ALA A 18 -28.40 7.86 -8.38
C ALA A 18 -28.58 9.28 -8.90
N SER A 19 -29.38 10.07 -8.20
CA SER A 19 -29.43 11.51 -8.44
C SER A 19 -28.10 12.13 -8.07
N THR A 20 -27.50 12.85 -9.00
CA THR A 20 -26.59 13.98 -8.91
C THR A 20 -25.18 13.77 -9.47
N LEU A 21 -24.73 14.77 -10.20
CA LEU A 21 -23.42 14.95 -10.85
C LEU A 21 -22.20 14.67 -9.94
N GLN A 22 -22.36 14.67 -8.61
CA GLN A 22 -21.26 14.46 -7.65
C GLN A 22 -20.76 13.01 -7.57
N ALA A 23 -21.60 12.01 -7.91
CA ALA A 23 -21.19 10.60 -7.80
C ALA A 23 -20.33 10.12 -8.98
N GLU A 24 -20.25 10.85 -10.08
CA GLU A 24 -19.61 10.42 -11.33
C GLU A 24 -18.27 11.13 -11.65
N ARG A 25 -17.79 11.99 -10.77
CA ARG A 25 -16.51 12.69 -10.92
C ARG A 25 -15.72 12.67 -9.62
N LEU A 26 -14.45 13.04 -9.71
CA LEU A 26 -13.61 13.33 -8.55
C LEU A 26 -13.91 14.74 -8.02
N LEU A 27 -14.01 14.87 -6.71
CA LEU A 27 -14.12 16.11 -5.96
C LEU A 27 -12.81 16.35 -5.23
N HIS A 28 -12.30 17.57 -5.27
CA HIS A 28 -11.15 17.99 -4.48
C HIS A 28 -11.60 18.44 -3.09
N LEU A 29 -11.18 17.73 -2.06
CA LEU A 29 -11.49 18.01 -0.65
C LEU A 29 -10.24 18.42 0.11
N ARG A 30 -10.35 19.42 0.97
CA ARG A 30 -9.27 19.90 1.84
C ARG A 30 -9.81 20.65 3.03
N LEU A 31 -9.35 20.30 4.23
CA LEU A 31 -9.60 21.07 5.44
C LEU A 31 -8.37 21.95 5.76
N GLY A 32 -8.53 23.28 5.64
CA GLY A 32 -7.48 24.24 5.99
C GLY A 32 -6.62 24.69 4.81
N GLU A 33 -5.32 24.84 5.04
CA GLU A 33 -4.37 25.34 4.06
C GLU A 33 -4.01 24.31 3.00
N ARG A 34 -3.53 24.77 1.86
CA ARG A 34 -3.04 23.95 0.76
C ARG A 34 -1.74 23.23 1.16
N GLU A 35 -1.67 21.93 0.90
CA GLU A 35 -0.51 21.12 1.23
C GLU A 35 0.69 21.46 0.34
N TRP A 36 0.48 21.48 -0.98
CA TRP A 36 1.52 21.76 -1.98
C TRP A 36 1.03 22.76 -3.03
N ASP A 37 1.95 23.51 -3.61
CA ASP A 37 1.65 24.47 -4.69
C ASP A 37 1.12 23.85 -5.96
N THR A 38 1.26 22.53 -6.13
CA THR A 38 0.72 21.76 -7.25
C THR A 38 -0.80 21.56 -7.16
N PHE A 39 -1.38 21.63 -5.96
CA PHE A 39 -2.84 21.55 -5.81
C PHE A 39 -3.54 22.87 -6.17
N PRO A 40 -4.83 22.83 -6.53
CA PRO A 40 -5.62 24.03 -6.75
C PRO A 40 -5.64 24.95 -5.51
N THR A 41 -5.61 26.26 -5.74
CA THR A 41 -5.66 27.26 -4.64
C THR A 41 -6.90 27.11 -3.79
N GLN A 42 -8.04 26.71 -4.38
CA GLN A 42 -9.30 26.49 -3.70
C GLN A 42 -9.73 25.02 -3.85
N SER A 43 -10.10 24.38 -2.75
CA SER A 43 -10.79 23.10 -2.77
C SER A 43 -12.27 23.31 -3.07
N GLU A 44 -12.94 22.26 -3.54
CA GLU A 44 -14.40 22.33 -3.78
C GLU A 44 -15.18 22.27 -2.45
N SER A 45 -14.63 21.61 -1.44
CA SER A 45 -15.21 21.55 -0.09
C SER A 45 -14.14 21.15 0.93
N ASP A 46 -14.44 21.36 2.21
CA ASP A 46 -13.62 20.87 3.35
C ASP A 46 -14.03 19.45 3.80
N SER A 47 -15.16 18.96 3.32
CA SER A 47 -15.75 17.67 3.67
C SER A 47 -16.71 17.22 2.57
N LEU A 48 -17.12 15.95 2.59
CA LEU A 48 -18.18 15.44 1.73
C LEU A 48 -19.46 15.24 2.53
N ASP A 49 -20.56 15.77 2.00
CA ASP A 49 -21.92 15.47 2.39
C ASP A 49 -22.70 15.02 1.14
N HIS A 50 -22.95 13.71 1.04
CA HIS A 50 -23.66 13.14 -0.12
C HIS A 50 -24.94 12.44 0.33
N THR A 51 -26.08 12.88 -0.19
CA THR A 51 -27.39 12.25 0.07
C THR A 51 -27.74 11.31 -1.07
N PHE A 52 -28.17 10.10 -0.73
CA PHE A 52 -28.60 9.08 -1.68
C PHE A 52 -29.85 8.36 -1.17
N ASN A 53 -30.64 7.82 -2.10
CA ASN A 53 -31.86 7.10 -1.79
C ASN A 53 -31.64 5.58 -1.90
N VAL A 54 -32.25 4.82 -1.01
CA VAL A 54 -32.18 3.36 -0.98
C VAL A 54 -33.60 2.79 -0.94
N ASP A 55 -33.88 1.84 -1.83
CA ASP A 55 -35.11 1.09 -1.84
C ASP A 55 -35.06 -0.07 -0.83
N GLU A 56 -36.16 -0.31 -0.13
CA GLU A 56 -36.25 -1.35 0.90
C GLU A 56 -35.95 -2.75 0.34
N ASP A 57 -36.39 -3.03 -0.88
CA ASP A 57 -36.20 -4.31 -1.55
C ASP A 57 -34.79 -4.48 -2.15
N ASN A 58 -33.95 -3.43 -2.10
CA ASN A 58 -32.64 -3.42 -2.76
C ASN A 58 -31.57 -2.72 -1.90
N MET A 59 -31.39 -3.17 -0.66
CA MET A 59 -30.43 -2.61 0.26
C MET A 59 -28.99 -2.94 -0.15
N PRO A 60 -28.11 -1.94 -0.42
CA PRO A 60 -26.70 -2.20 -0.66
C PRO A 60 -26.01 -2.83 0.55
N ARG A 61 -25.10 -3.77 0.29
CA ARG A 61 -24.25 -4.42 1.31
C ARG A 61 -22.83 -3.90 1.31
N SER A 62 -22.40 -3.28 0.19
CA SER A 62 -21.08 -2.65 0.09
C SER A 62 -21.13 -1.46 -0.87
N PHE A 63 -20.06 -0.69 -0.88
CA PHE A 63 -19.86 0.39 -1.84
C PHE A 63 -18.38 0.58 -2.13
N SER A 64 -18.08 1.20 -3.27
CA SER A 64 -16.73 1.61 -3.65
C SER A 64 -16.71 3.07 -4.09
N PHE A 65 -15.52 3.65 -4.05
CA PHE A 65 -15.20 4.96 -4.62
C PHE A 65 -13.74 5.00 -5.05
N GLU A 66 -13.36 6.02 -5.79
CA GLU A 66 -11.96 6.33 -6.06
C GLU A 66 -11.45 7.39 -5.10
N GLN A 67 -10.25 7.17 -4.57
CA GLN A 67 -9.49 8.15 -3.81
C GLN A 67 -8.14 8.41 -4.46
N ILE A 68 -7.56 9.60 -4.20
CA ILE A 68 -6.21 9.99 -4.60
C ILE A 68 -5.61 10.81 -3.47
N ASP A 69 -4.33 10.56 -3.15
CA ASP A 69 -3.46 11.41 -2.33
C ASP A 69 -3.91 11.60 -0.88
N VAL A 70 -4.31 10.49 -0.23
CA VAL A 70 -4.75 10.48 1.17
C VAL A 70 -3.55 10.25 2.08
N LYS A 71 -3.12 11.28 2.83
CA LYS A 71 -1.98 11.20 3.77
C LYS A 71 -2.40 11.28 5.23
N GLN A 72 -3.55 11.93 5.49
CA GLN A 72 -4.08 12.09 6.83
C GLN A 72 -5.28 11.18 7.09
N GLN A 73 -5.81 11.23 8.30
CA GLN A 73 -6.96 10.41 8.67
C GLN A 73 -8.27 11.06 8.22
N TRP A 74 -8.97 10.42 7.31
CA TRP A 74 -10.32 10.75 6.89
C TRP A 74 -11.29 9.67 7.37
N THR A 75 -12.37 10.08 8.02
CA THR A 75 -13.39 9.19 8.56
C THR A 75 -14.64 9.24 7.70
N LEU A 76 -15.09 8.07 7.30
CA LEU A 76 -16.27 7.83 6.49
C LEU A 76 -17.41 7.37 7.39
N ALA A 77 -18.60 7.98 7.23
CA ALA A 77 -19.79 7.58 7.98
C ALA A 77 -21.04 7.59 7.07
N ILE A 78 -22.00 6.74 7.40
CA ILE A 78 -23.35 6.75 6.81
C ILE A 78 -24.36 6.95 7.95
N ASN A 79 -25.28 7.91 7.79
CA ASN A 79 -26.29 8.25 8.80
C ASN A 79 -25.68 8.47 10.20
N SER A 80 -24.53 9.15 10.26
CA SER A 80 -23.75 9.41 11.48
C SER A 80 -23.11 8.16 12.13
N LYS A 81 -23.24 6.98 11.54
CA LYS A 81 -22.52 5.78 12.00
C LYS A 81 -21.22 5.63 11.21
N THR A 82 -20.10 5.58 11.91
CA THR A 82 -18.79 5.38 11.29
C THR A 82 -18.73 4.04 10.56
N ILE A 83 -18.35 4.07 9.29
CA ILE A 83 -18.11 2.88 8.46
C ILE A 83 -16.64 2.49 8.51
N GLY A 84 -15.74 3.48 8.41
CA GLY A 84 -14.30 3.24 8.41
C GLY A 84 -13.48 4.50 8.22
N LYS A 85 -12.19 4.28 7.96
CA LYS A 85 -11.22 5.33 7.61
C LYS A 85 -10.68 5.05 6.23
N LEU A 86 -10.39 6.12 5.47
CA LEU A 86 -9.71 5.95 4.19
C LEU A 86 -8.32 5.32 4.41
N PRO A 87 -7.91 4.36 3.56
CA PRO A 87 -6.51 3.94 3.49
C PRO A 87 -5.63 5.15 3.19
N ARG A 88 -4.52 5.29 3.91
CA ARG A 88 -3.51 6.30 3.60
C ARG A 88 -2.66 5.81 2.45
N ASP A 89 -2.79 6.45 1.32
CA ASP A 89 -2.04 6.14 0.10
C ASP A 89 -2.14 7.31 -0.87
N GLU A 90 -1.04 7.67 -1.51
CA GLU A 90 -0.98 8.78 -2.46
C GLU A 90 -1.45 8.35 -3.86
N ASN A 91 -1.52 7.05 -4.14
CA ASN A 91 -1.94 6.54 -5.43
C ASN A 91 -3.44 6.71 -5.66
N ARG A 92 -3.81 6.80 -6.93
CA ARG A 92 -5.21 6.71 -7.35
C ARG A 92 -5.68 5.27 -7.27
N MET A 93 -6.65 4.99 -6.39
CA MET A 93 -7.14 3.64 -6.14
C MET A 93 -8.65 3.58 -5.95
N VAL A 94 -9.22 2.40 -6.23
CA VAL A 94 -10.61 2.07 -5.90
C VAL A 94 -10.62 1.42 -4.53
N VAL A 95 -11.33 2.01 -3.59
CA VAL A 95 -11.46 1.50 -2.22
C VAL A 95 -12.87 0.99 -1.99
N PHE A 96 -13.01 -0.09 -1.24
CA PHE A 96 -14.28 -0.75 -0.93
C PHE A 96 -14.54 -0.75 0.57
N PHE A 97 -15.83 -0.63 0.91
CA PHE A 97 -16.31 -0.79 2.29
C PHE A 97 -17.60 -1.62 2.30
N ASP A 98 -17.68 -2.58 3.21
CA ASP A 98 -18.95 -3.21 3.55
C ASP A 98 -19.79 -2.28 4.42
N ILE A 99 -21.11 -2.34 4.24
CA ILE A 99 -22.06 -1.55 5.01
C ILE A 99 -22.61 -2.44 6.13
N PRO A 100 -22.33 -2.12 7.41
CA PRO A 100 -22.85 -2.90 8.52
C PRO A 100 -24.37 -2.91 8.54
N GLU A 101 -24.96 -4.01 9.02
CA GLU A 101 -26.41 -4.15 9.16
C GLU A 101 -27.01 -3.02 10.02
N GLY A 102 -28.17 -2.53 9.63
CA GLY A 102 -28.88 -1.48 10.33
C GLY A 102 -28.27 -0.07 10.22
N VAL A 103 -27.29 0.13 9.33
CA VAL A 103 -26.74 1.46 9.02
C VAL A 103 -27.63 2.18 8.01
N LEU A 104 -28.05 1.49 6.94
CA LEU A 104 -28.97 2.03 5.96
C LEU A 104 -30.42 1.95 6.42
N LYS A 105 -31.23 2.84 5.91
CA LYS A 105 -32.68 2.85 6.03
C LYS A 105 -33.31 2.99 4.63
N SER A 106 -34.56 2.57 4.49
CA SER A 106 -35.33 2.88 3.28
C SER A 106 -35.51 4.40 3.14
N GLY A 107 -35.44 4.89 1.91
CA GLY A 107 -35.48 6.32 1.62
C GLY A 107 -34.11 6.99 1.71
N ASN A 108 -34.08 8.23 2.16
CA ASN A 108 -32.88 9.08 2.16
C ASN A 108 -31.86 8.65 3.20
N ASN A 109 -30.62 8.47 2.75
CA ASN A 109 -29.43 8.22 3.54
C ASN A 109 -28.37 9.29 3.24
N LYS A 110 -27.47 9.54 4.20
CA LYS A 110 -26.41 10.53 4.07
C LYS A 110 -25.05 9.88 4.31
N LEU A 111 -24.16 9.96 3.32
CA LEU A 111 -22.76 9.60 3.45
C LEU A 111 -21.96 10.86 3.71
N THR A 112 -21.08 10.80 4.71
CA THR A 112 -20.19 11.90 5.09
C THR A 112 -18.74 11.42 5.09
N LEU A 113 -17.83 12.29 4.64
CA LEU A 113 -16.38 12.09 4.73
C LEU A 113 -15.75 13.35 5.30
N VAL A 114 -15.07 13.22 6.42
CA VAL A 114 -14.44 14.34 7.13
C VAL A 114 -13.02 13.99 7.56
N GLN A 115 -12.12 14.95 7.46
CA GLN A 115 -10.78 14.81 8.03
C GLN A 115 -10.88 14.80 9.56
N THR A 116 -10.26 13.79 10.20
CA THR A 116 -10.23 13.60 11.64
C THR A 116 -8.79 13.43 12.13
N GLY A 117 -8.53 13.73 13.41
CA GLY A 117 -7.17 13.64 13.97
C GLY A 117 -6.44 14.98 13.98
N ARG A 118 -5.13 14.99 13.70
CA ARG A 118 -4.34 16.24 13.63
C ARG A 118 -4.82 17.08 12.46
N LYS A 119 -4.95 18.41 12.67
CA LYS A 119 -5.28 19.37 11.61
C LYS A 119 -4.03 19.69 10.79
N THR A 120 -3.48 18.71 10.11
CA THR A 120 -2.39 18.87 9.16
C THR A 120 -3.04 18.96 7.77
N PRO A 121 -2.59 19.86 6.88
CA PRO A 121 -3.12 19.93 5.52
C PRO A 121 -3.09 18.57 4.83
N ASP A 122 -4.14 18.29 4.07
CA ASP A 122 -4.28 17.08 3.26
C ASP A 122 -5.24 17.37 2.11
N ASP A 123 -4.71 17.44 0.90
CA ASP A 123 -5.47 17.66 -0.32
C ASP A 123 -5.81 16.31 -0.94
N ILE A 124 -7.07 15.90 -0.87
CA ILE A 124 -7.50 14.60 -1.40
C ILE A 124 -8.50 14.75 -2.55
N TYR A 125 -8.54 13.73 -3.42
CA TYR A 125 -9.65 13.59 -4.37
C TYR A 125 -10.49 12.37 -4.00
N PHE A 126 -11.80 12.53 -4.09
CA PHE A 126 -12.80 11.50 -3.80
C PHE A 126 -13.91 11.52 -4.85
N GLY A 127 -14.37 10.34 -5.33
CA GLY A 127 -15.47 10.29 -6.28
C GLY A 127 -15.76 8.91 -6.86
N TYR A 128 -16.53 8.86 -7.93
CA TYR A 128 -16.97 7.63 -8.60
C TYR A 128 -17.62 6.62 -7.65
N LEU A 129 -18.49 7.11 -6.77
CA LEU A 129 -19.21 6.29 -5.78
C LEU A 129 -20.12 5.27 -6.47
N ARG A 130 -20.05 4.00 -6.04
CA ARG A 130 -20.88 2.90 -6.53
C ARG A 130 -21.34 2.04 -5.38
N PHE A 131 -22.59 1.60 -5.40
CA PHE A 131 -23.19 0.72 -4.40
C PHE A 131 -23.45 -0.68 -4.99
N TYR A 132 -23.31 -1.72 -4.14
CA TYR A 132 -23.47 -3.12 -4.54
C TYR A 132 -24.33 -3.86 -3.53
N ASN A 133 -25.18 -4.79 -4.05
CA ASN A 133 -26.11 -5.60 -3.23
C ASN A 133 -25.45 -6.85 -2.63
N VAL A 134 -24.14 -6.99 -2.84
CA VAL A 134 -23.31 -8.07 -2.34
C VAL A 134 -22.20 -7.49 -1.46
N SER A 135 -21.53 -8.32 -0.65
CA SER A 135 -20.36 -7.90 0.10
C SER A 135 -19.19 -7.54 -0.83
N THR A 136 -18.21 -6.80 -0.32
CA THR A 136 -16.98 -6.48 -1.03
C THR A 136 -16.30 -7.75 -1.56
N GLN A 137 -16.16 -8.77 -0.70
CA GLN A 137 -15.52 -10.04 -1.06
C GLN A 137 -16.29 -10.77 -2.18
N GLU A 138 -17.61 -10.83 -2.10
CA GLU A 138 -18.44 -11.42 -3.15
C GLU A 138 -18.31 -10.65 -4.47
N HIS A 139 -18.30 -9.30 -4.42
CA HIS A 139 -18.16 -8.46 -5.61
C HIS A 139 -16.83 -8.67 -6.30
N LEU A 140 -15.73 -8.64 -5.53
CA LEU A 140 -14.36 -8.75 -6.05
C LEU A 140 -13.96 -10.17 -6.44
N SER A 141 -14.74 -11.18 -6.07
CA SER A 141 -14.43 -12.59 -6.38
C SER A 141 -15.28 -13.19 -7.51
N GLN A 142 -15.97 -12.35 -8.30
CA GLN A 142 -16.90 -12.84 -9.34
C GLN A 142 -16.19 -13.42 -10.57
N ARG A 143 -14.93 -13.09 -10.80
CA ARG A 143 -14.11 -13.59 -11.92
C ARG A 143 -12.75 -14.04 -11.41
N GLU A 144 -12.22 -15.08 -12.04
CA GLU A 144 -10.87 -15.57 -11.79
C GLU A 144 -10.02 -15.47 -13.06
N ILE A 145 -8.76 -15.10 -12.89
CA ILE A 145 -7.76 -14.96 -13.95
C ILE A 145 -6.46 -15.61 -13.47
N SER A 146 -5.89 -16.51 -14.25
CA SER A 146 -4.58 -17.11 -13.97
C SER A 146 -3.47 -16.29 -14.61
N ILE A 147 -2.56 -15.77 -13.81
CA ILE A 147 -1.37 -15.04 -14.26
C ILE A 147 -0.14 -15.88 -13.95
N GLN A 148 0.77 -15.99 -14.93
CA GLN A 148 2.09 -16.59 -14.74
C GLN A 148 3.16 -15.66 -15.27
N VAL A 149 4.08 -15.25 -14.41
CA VAL A 149 5.24 -14.41 -14.74
C VAL A 149 6.50 -15.25 -14.72
N THR A 150 7.27 -15.21 -15.79
CA THR A 150 8.53 -15.95 -15.94
C THR A 150 9.68 -14.99 -16.20
N ASP A 151 10.86 -15.35 -15.73
CA ASP A 151 12.12 -14.76 -16.19
C ASP A 151 12.44 -15.26 -17.60
N GLN A 152 12.66 -14.33 -18.54
CA GLN A 152 12.96 -14.66 -19.95
C GLN A 152 14.24 -15.49 -20.13
N ALA A 153 15.24 -15.31 -19.25
CA ALA A 153 16.50 -16.03 -19.35
C ALA A 153 16.38 -17.48 -18.88
N THR A 154 15.78 -17.69 -17.71
CA THR A 154 15.68 -19.01 -17.08
C THR A 154 14.42 -19.79 -17.47
N LYS A 155 13.40 -19.12 -18.02
CA LYS A 155 12.07 -19.66 -18.32
C LYS A 155 11.31 -20.16 -17.07
N GLN A 156 11.77 -19.82 -15.88
CA GLN A 156 11.16 -20.21 -14.62
C GLN A 156 10.29 -19.08 -14.05
N GLY A 157 9.32 -19.44 -13.22
CA GLY A 157 8.56 -18.47 -12.44
C GLY A 157 9.49 -17.64 -11.55
N THR A 158 9.28 -16.32 -11.52
CA THR A 158 10.12 -15.38 -10.76
C THR A 158 9.28 -14.53 -9.84
N PRO A 159 9.78 -14.16 -8.64
CA PRO A 159 9.13 -13.17 -7.80
C PRO A 159 8.90 -11.88 -8.58
N CYS A 160 7.72 -11.29 -8.39
CA CYS A 160 7.38 -10.05 -9.08
C CYS A 160 6.24 -9.32 -8.37
N ARG A 161 6.06 -8.06 -8.77
CA ARG A 161 4.88 -7.25 -8.48
C ARG A 161 3.94 -7.29 -9.67
N LEU A 162 2.65 -7.55 -9.41
CA LEU A 162 1.55 -7.33 -10.34
C LEU A 162 0.84 -6.04 -9.95
N THR A 163 0.70 -5.12 -10.90
CA THR A 163 -0.10 -3.90 -10.72
C THR A 163 -1.33 -4.00 -11.61
N ILE A 164 -2.50 -3.95 -11.00
CA ILE A 164 -3.80 -4.18 -11.64
C ILE A 164 -4.52 -2.84 -11.78
N LEU A 165 -4.65 -2.35 -13.00
CA LEU A 165 -5.37 -1.12 -13.30
C LEU A 165 -6.71 -1.43 -13.97
N ASN A 166 -7.76 -0.72 -13.57
CA ASN A 166 -9.05 -0.76 -14.27
C ASN A 166 -9.00 0.04 -15.58
N SER A 167 -10.12 0.14 -16.30
CA SER A 167 -10.22 0.86 -17.58
C SER A 167 -9.98 2.38 -17.47
N ARG A 168 -9.98 2.95 -16.27
CA ARG A 168 -9.66 4.37 -16.01
C ARG A 168 -8.20 4.59 -15.59
N GLY A 169 -7.37 3.54 -15.58
CA GLY A 169 -5.99 3.63 -15.10
C GLY A 169 -5.86 3.76 -13.58
N THR A 170 -6.90 3.37 -12.84
CA THR A 170 -6.95 3.41 -11.37
C THR A 170 -6.59 2.02 -10.82
N LEU A 171 -5.82 1.95 -9.73
CA LEU A 171 -5.56 0.71 -9.01
C LEU A 171 -6.90 0.05 -8.64
N ALA A 172 -7.07 -1.20 -9.04
CA ALA A 172 -8.33 -1.93 -8.89
C ALA A 172 -8.26 -2.89 -7.70
N GLY A 173 -9.25 -2.84 -6.81
CA GLY A 173 -9.39 -3.83 -5.75
C GLY A 173 -9.49 -5.25 -6.29
N THR A 174 -8.99 -6.21 -5.52
CA THR A 174 -9.05 -7.64 -5.83
C THR A 174 -9.65 -8.42 -4.65
N GLY A 175 -10.27 -9.56 -4.93
CA GLY A 175 -10.76 -10.47 -3.90
C GLY A 175 -9.69 -11.43 -3.35
N ASN A 176 -8.41 -11.14 -3.62
CA ASN A 176 -7.30 -11.93 -3.12
C ASN A 176 -6.96 -11.56 -1.67
N GLU A 177 -6.41 -12.54 -0.96
CA GLU A 177 -5.85 -12.39 0.38
C GLU A 177 -4.37 -12.73 0.35
N SER A 178 -3.62 -12.16 1.29
CA SER A 178 -2.20 -12.49 1.48
C SER A 178 -2.05 -13.94 1.97
N THR A 179 -1.00 -14.60 1.48
CA THR A 179 -0.66 -16.01 1.79
C THR A 179 0.85 -16.14 2.02
N ASN A 180 1.34 -17.37 2.20
CA ASN A 180 2.78 -17.62 2.26
C ASN A 180 3.53 -17.40 0.93
N THR A 181 2.82 -17.14 -0.17
CA THR A 181 3.40 -16.92 -1.50
C THR A 181 2.95 -15.62 -2.14
N THR A 182 2.02 -14.90 -1.53
CA THR A 182 1.48 -13.63 -2.04
C THR A 182 1.34 -12.61 -0.93
N ALA A 183 1.63 -11.33 -1.25
CA ALA A 183 1.29 -10.18 -0.43
C ALA A 183 0.36 -9.26 -1.22
N VAL A 184 -0.79 -8.90 -0.65
CA VAL A 184 -1.89 -8.21 -1.35
C VAL A 184 -2.11 -6.84 -0.77
N ARG A 185 -2.23 -5.84 -1.66
CA ARG A 185 -2.64 -4.46 -1.40
C ARG A 185 -3.63 -4.03 -2.46
N GLU A 186 -4.26 -2.88 -2.28
CA GLU A 186 -5.21 -2.35 -3.27
C GLU A 186 -4.55 -2.19 -4.64
N GLY A 187 -5.02 -2.99 -5.59
CA GLY A 187 -4.50 -2.99 -6.96
C GLY A 187 -3.08 -3.50 -7.15
N VAL A 188 -2.45 -4.06 -6.11
CA VAL A 188 -1.08 -4.60 -6.19
C VAL A 188 -1.00 -5.96 -5.51
N ILE A 189 -0.45 -6.93 -6.22
CA ILE A 189 -0.16 -8.26 -5.66
C ILE A 189 1.30 -8.61 -5.93
N TYR A 190 2.04 -8.91 -4.87
CA TYR A 190 3.35 -9.51 -4.98
C TYR A 190 3.22 -11.04 -4.94
N THR A 191 4.04 -11.70 -5.70
CA THR A 191 4.16 -13.16 -5.66
C THR A 191 5.61 -13.60 -5.58
N SER A 192 5.89 -14.57 -4.73
CA SER A 192 7.23 -15.19 -4.62
C SER A 192 7.51 -16.25 -5.68
N THR A 193 6.48 -16.70 -6.41
CA THR A 193 6.54 -17.82 -7.37
C THR A 193 6.31 -17.42 -8.82
N GLY A 194 5.87 -16.19 -9.07
CA GLY A 194 5.42 -15.74 -10.37
C GLY A 194 4.05 -16.26 -10.78
N LYS A 195 3.31 -16.94 -9.90
CA LYS A 195 1.96 -17.49 -10.18
C LYS A 195 0.94 -16.89 -9.24
N VAL A 196 -0.16 -16.41 -9.81
CA VAL A 196 -1.31 -15.89 -9.06
C VAL A 196 -2.61 -16.24 -9.78
N THR A 197 -3.61 -16.70 -9.03
CA THR A 197 -5.00 -16.65 -9.48
C THR A 197 -5.61 -15.37 -8.94
N LEU A 198 -5.84 -14.40 -9.82
CA LEU A 198 -6.49 -13.14 -9.47
C LEU A 198 -7.99 -13.35 -9.36
N LYS A 199 -8.58 -12.82 -8.29
CA LYS A 199 -10.02 -12.70 -8.11
C LYS A 199 -10.39 -11.24 -8.29
N VAL A 200 -11.27 -10.94 -9.26
CA VAL A 200 -11.63 -9.58 -9.63
C VAL A 200 -13.13 -9.45 -9.92
N ALA A 201 -13.66 -8.24 -9.84
CA ALA A 201 -14.99 -7.94 -10.33
C ALA A 201 -15.05 -8.06 -11.87
N PRO A 202 -16.25 -8.23 -12.48
CA PRO A 202 -16.41 -8.15 -13.92
C PRO A 202 -15.92 -6.79 -14.45
N GLY A 203 -15.00 -6.81 -15.43
CA GLY A 203 -14.42 -5.56 -15.93
C GLY A 203 -13.33 -5.75 -16.98
N LYS A 204 -12.71 -4.62 -17.33
CA LYS A 204 -11.51 -4.57 -18.18
C LYS A 204 -10.33 -4.09 -17.37
N TYR A 205 -9.24 -4.80 -17.46
CA TYR A 205 -8.04 -4.54 -16.67
C TYR A 205 -6.80 -4.49 -17.55
N THR A 206 -5.82 -3.70 -17.14
CA THR A 206 -4.45 -3.81 -17.61
C THR A 206 -3.61 -4.28 -16.43
N ILE A 207 -2.93 -5.41 -16.60
CA ILE A 207 -2.10 -6.03 -15.56
C ILE A 207 -0.65 -5.89 -15.99
N TYR A 208 0.14 -5.20 -15.20
CA TYR A 208 1.58 -5.05 -15.38
C TYR A 208 2.32 -6.02 -14.46
N ALA A 209 3.40 -6.61 -14.96
CA ALA A 209 4.36 -7.39 -14.17
C ALA A 209 5.72 -6.71 -14.20
N GLY A 210 6.37 -6.57 -13.06
CA GLY A 210 7.72 -6.02 -12.92
C GLY A 210 8.42 -6.57 -11.68
N ARG A 211 9.75 -6.31 -11.58
CA ARG A 211 10.55 -6.74 -10.45
C ARG A 211 11.62 -5.69 -10.11
N GLY A 212 11.16 -4.55 -9.57
CA GLY A 212 12.04 -3.43 -9.24
C GLY A 212 12.68 -2.77 -10.45
N MET A 213 13.71 -1.96 -10.21
CA MET A 213 14.28 -1.04 -11.21
C MET A 213 15.20 -1.69 -12.22
N GLU A 214 15.73 -2.88 -11.96
CA GLU A 214 16.68 -3.56 -12.84
C GLU A 214 16.00 -4.42 -13.92
N TRP A 215 14.68 -4.60 -13.81
CA TRP A 215 13.91 -5.51 -14.64
C TRP A 215 12.96 -4.77 -15.58
N SER A 216 12.72 -5.39 -16.74
CA SER A 216 11.70 -4.91 -17.68
C SER A 216 10.30 -4.98 -17.08
N LEU A 217 9.38 -4.23 -17.67
CA LEU A 217 7.95 -4.40 -17.49
C LEU A 217 7.39 -5.25 -18.64
N ASP A 218 6.39 -6.09 -18.31
CA ASP A 218 5.51 -6.72 -19.29
C ASP A 218 4.05 -6.48 -18.86
N SER A 219 3.11 -6.55 -19.79
CA SER A 219 1.71 -6.28 -19.49
C SER A 219 0.74 -7.03 -20.37
N VAL A 220 -0.47 -7.24 -19.86
CA VAL A 220 -1.58 -7.83 -20.59
C VAL A 220 -2.87 -7.04 -20.33
N LYS A 221 -3.69 -6.90 -21.38
CA LYS A 221 -5.06 -6.39 -21.27
C LYS A 221 -6.03 -7.57 -21.18
N VAL A 222 -6.88 -7.52 -20.18
CA VAL A 222 -7.83 -8.59 -19.84
C VAL A 222 -9.24 -8.03 -19.87
N ASP A 223 -10.15 -8.74 -20.51
CA ASP A 223 -11.59 -8.43 -20.51
C ASP A 223 -12.35 -9.61 -19.88
N VAL A 224 -12.88 -9.40 -18.69
CA VAL A 224 -13.71 -10.36 -17.94
C VAL A 224 -15.07 -9.77 -17.60
N THR A 225 -15.58 -8.90 -18.45
CA THR A 225 -16.94 -8.33 -18.33
C THR A 225 -18.01 -9.40 -18.36
N THR A 226 -17.83 -10.45 -19.17
CA THR A 226 -18.70 -11.62 -19.23
C THR A 226 -18.08 -12.82 -18.51
N ALA A 227 -18.92 -13.73 -18.02
CA ALA A 227 -18.43 -14.98 -17.45
C ALA A 227 -17.78 -15.84 -18.55
N SER A 228 -16.67 -16.52 -18.20
CA SER A 228 -16.06 -17.49 -19.10
C SER A 228 -17.00 -18.67 -19.33
N ALA A 229 -17.06 -19.16 -20.54
CA ALA A 229 -17.78 -20.40 -20.88
C ALA A 229 -17.04 -21.65 -20.41
N THR A 230 -15.78 -21.52 -19.96
CA THR A 230 -14.93 -22.61 -19.49
C THR A 230 -14.88 -22.65 -17.96
N THR A 231 -14.73 -23.86 -17.41
CA THR A 231 -14.59 -24.07 -15.95
C THR A 231 -13.22 -23.63 -15.42
N ALA A 232 -12.21 -23.54 -16.29
CA ALA A 232 -10.87 -23.09 -15.91
C ALA A 232 -10.72 -21.57 -16.10
N PRO A 233 -10.04 -20.87 -15.17
CA PRO A 233 -9.72 -19.46 -15.35
C PRO A 233 -8.88 -19.23 -16.63
N PRO A 234 -9.14 -18.16 -17.40
CA PRO A 234 -8.31 -17.80 -18.54
C PRO A 234 -6.87 -17.54 -18.07
N HIS A 235 -5.91 -18.06 -18.83
CA HIS A 235 -4.48 -18.02 -18.49
C HIS A 235 -3.74 -16.97 -19.33
N TYR A 236 -2.96 -16.11 -18.64
CA TYR A 236 -2.18 -15.04 -19.25
C TYR A 236 -0.71 -15.16 -18.83
N PRO A 237 0.18 -15.61 -19.75
CA PRO A 237 1.61 -15.62 -19.50
C PRO A 237 2.20 -14.21 -19.69
N LEU A 238 3.10 -13.84 -18.79
CA LEU A 238 3.93 -12.64 -18.86
C LEU A 238 5.40 -13.04 -18.69
N ALA A 239 6.32 -12.27 -19.26
CA ALA A 239 7.74 -12.59 -19.20
C ALA A 239 8.59 -11.33 -19.04
N ILE A 240 9.30 -11.23 -17.93
CA ILE A 240 10.21 -10.13 -17.61
C ILE A 240 11.67 -10.56 -17.75
N ARG A 241 12.58 -9.60 -17.97
CA ARG A 241 14.02 -9.85 -18.05
C ARG A 241 14.77 -8.78 -17.27
N ARG A 242 15.96 -9.14 -16.76
CA ARG A 242 16.90 -8.15 -16.23
C ARG A 242 17.46 -7.34 -17.39
N GLU A 243 17.34 -6.02 -17.34
CA GLU A 243 17.78 -5.08 -18.40
C GLU A 243 19.00 -4.29 -18.00
N VAL A 244 19.14 -3.99 -16.70
CA VAL A 244 20.27 -3.20 -16.19
C VAL A 244 21.40 -4.15 -15.83
N ASP A 245 22.60 -3.90 -16.38
CA ASP A 245 23.81 -4.61 -15.97
C ASP A 245 24.32 -4.00 -14.65
N THR A 246 24.14 -4.75 -13.59
CA THR A 246 24.60 -4.42 -12.22
C THR A 246 25.64 -5.42 -11.73
N ALA A 247 26.42 -6.01 -12.64
CA ALA A 247 27.48 -6.95 -12.28
C ALA A 247 28.46 -6.32 -11.27
N GLY A 248 28.70 -6.99 -10.14
CA GLY A 248 29.52 -6.49 -9.04
C GLY A 248 28.85 -5.48 -8.12
N MET A 249 27.55 -5.21 -8.29
CA MET A 249 26.70 -4.41 -7.40
C MET A 249 25.63 -5.28 -6.76
N VAL A 250 25.03 -4.77 -5.70
CA VAL A 250 23.91 -5.42 -4.97
C VAL A 250 22.80 -4.41 -4.79
N ALA A 251 21.58 -4.78 -5.17
CA ALA A 251 20.39 -3.98 -4.89
C ALA A 251 20.10 -4.06 -3.38
N CYS A 252 20.30 -2.95 -2.67
CA CYS A 252 20.16 -2.86 -1.22
C CYS A 252 18.99 -1.95 -0.85
N ASP A 253 18.21 -2.37 0.18
CA ASP A 253 17.28 -1.50 0.88
C ASP A 253 17.72 -1.38 2.33
N THR A 254 18.13 -0.18 2.72
CA THR A 254 18.72 0.11 4.05
C THR A 254 17.69 0.54 5.09
N HIS A 255 16.38 0.56 4.74
CA HIS A 255 15.34 1.04 5.63
C HIS A 255 14.04 0.22 5.49
N VAL A 256 14.02 -0.97 6.11
CA VAL A 256 12.91 -1.94 5.99
C VAL A 256 12.20 -2.12 7.34
N HIS A 257 10.91 -1.79 7.36
CA HIS A 257 10.02 -2.03 8.51
C HIS A 257 9.00 -3.12 8.25
N THR A 258 8.54 -3.72 9.35
CA THR A 258 7.42 -4.65 9.36
C THR A 258 6.33 -4.20 10.34
N LEU A 259 5.07 -4.39 9.98
CA LEU A 259 3.96 -4.19 10.91
C LEU A 259 4.10 -5.09 12.15
N THR A 260 4.71 -6.27 11.96
CA THR A 260 4.90 -7.28 13.01
C THR A 260 5.72 -6.73 14.19
N TYR A 261 6.79 -6.02 13.92
CA TYR A 261 7.75 -5.56 14.93
C TYR A 261 7.71 -4.04 15.14
N SER A 262 7.68 -3.26 14.09
CA SER A 262 7.61 -1.80 14.17
C SER A 262 6.21 -1.29 14.54
N ARG A 263 5.17 -2.11 14.39
CA ARG A 263 3.76 -1.79 14.68
C ARG A 263 3.20 -0.62 13.88
N HIS A 264 3.86 -0.27 12.80
CA HIS A 264 3.37 0.66 11.79
C HIS A 264 3.77 0.16 10.39
N GLY A 265 3.30 0.84 9.34
CA GLY A 265 3.36 0.32 7.99
C GLY A 265 2.19 -0.63 7.71
N ASP A 266 2.22 -1.29 6.57
CA ASP A 266 1.09 -2.06 6.03
C ASP A 266 1.40 -3.55 5.82
N ALA A 267 2.66 -3.96 5.95
CA ALA A 267 3.11 -5.33 5.67
C ALA A 267 3.54 -6.06 6.94
N SER A 268 2.92 -7.21 7.21
CA SER A 268 3.45 -8.18 8.18
C SER A 268 4.81 -8.71 7.74
N LEU A 269 5.58 -9.33 8.63
CA LEU A 269 6.89 -9.87 8.25
C LEU A 269 6.81 -10.83 7.05
N PRO A 270 5.92 -11.85 6.98
CA PRO A 270 5.85 -12.71 5.81
C PRO A 270 5.56 -11.94 4.51
N GLU A 271 4.63 -10.99 4.54
CA GLU A 271 4.29 -10.15 3.39
C GLU A 271 5.49 -9.28 2.95
N ARG A 272 6.20 -8.67 3.91
CA ARG A 272 7.37 -7.85 3.62
C ARG A 272 8.48 -8.66 2.94
N LEU A 273 8.73 -9.90 3.39
CA LEU A 273 9.71 -10.76 2.76
C LEU A 273 9.35 -11.11 1.31
N ILE A 274 8.06 -11.26 1.01
CA ILE A 274 7.58 -11.49 -0.36
C ILE A 274 7.72 -10.21 -1.20
N THR A 275 7.39 -9.02 -0.66
CA THR A 275 7.54 -7.76 -1.39
C THR A 275 8.99 -7.45 -1.71
N VAL A 276 9.92 -7.68 -0.79
CA VAL A 276 11.38 -7.55 -1.00
C VAL A 276 11.84 -8.40 -2.20
N ALA A 277 11.42 -9.67 -2.25
CA ALA A 277 11.73 -10.53 -3.40
C ALA A 277 11.12 -10.02 -4.70
N GLY A 278 9.87 -9.53 -4.65
CA GLY A 278 9.14 -9.01 -5.80
C GLY A 278 9.68 -7.69 -6.33
N GLU A 279 10.36 -6.89 -5.51
CA GLU A 279 11.06 -5.66 -5.91
C GLU A 279 12.53 -5.91 -6.28
N GLY A 280 13.00 -7.15 -6.26
CA GLY A 280 14.36 -7.48 -6.67
C GLY A 280 15.45 -6.97 -5.73
N ILE A 281 15.11 -6.64 -4.49
CA ILE A 281 16.08 -6.28 -3.46
C ILE A 281 16.88 -7.52 -3.07
N GLU A 282 18.23 -7.41 -3.13
CA GLU A 282 19.16 -8.52 -2.89
C GLU A 282 19.75 -8.48 -1.47
N LEU A 283 19.76 -7.29 -0.85
CA LEU A 283 20.30 -7.07 0.49
C LEU A 283 19.36 -6.18 1.33
N PRO A 284 18.23 -6.70 1.81
CA PRO A 284 17.35 -5.96 2.71
C PRO A 284 17.96 -5.89 4.12
N ILE A 285 17.97 -4.69 4.72
CA ILE A 285 18.41 -4.48 6.09
C ILE A 285 17.17 -4.42 7.00
N ALA A 286 17.09 -5.31 7.98
CA ALA A 286 16.01 -5.35 8.96
C ALA A 286 16.17 -4.18 9.94
N THR A 287 15.39 -3.11 9.77
CA THR A 287 15.50 -1.89 10.58
C THR A 287 14.24 -1.61 11.39
N ASP A 288 13.60 -2.64 11.91
CA ASP A 288 12.50 -2.46 12.85
C ASP A 288 12.93 -1.63 14.06
N HIS A 289 12.05 -0.73 14.55
CA HIS A 289 12.36 0.26 15.58
C HIS A 289 12.87 -0.35 16.89
N ASN A 290 14.09 0.02 17.30
CA ASN A 290 14.72 -0.36 18.56
C ASN A 290 14.73 -1.88 18.82
N LEU A 291 14.84 -2.67 17.75
CA LEU A 291 14.89 -4.13 17.79
C LEU A 291 15.95 -4.65 16.81
N HIS A 292 16.62 -5.75 17.18
CA HIS A 292 17.48 -6.52 16.29
C HIS A 292 16.72 -7.76 15.84
N ILE A 293 16.22 -7.77 14.59
CA ILE A 293 15.41 -8.88 14.08
C ILE A 293 16.18 -9.63 12.99
N ASN A 294 16.33 -10.93 13.20
CA ASN A 294 16.90 -11.82 12.19
C ASN A 294 15.79 -12.37 11.29
N TYR A 295 15.69 -11.87 10.04
CA TYR A 295 14.71 -12.35 9.06
C TYR A 295 15.09 -13.70 8.42
N ALA A 296 16.36 -14.13 8.50
CA ALA A 296 16.88 -15.30 7.78
C ALA A 296 16.12 -16.61 8.05
N PRO A 297 15.67 -16.94 9.28
CA PRO A 297 14.90 -18.16 9.50
C PRO A 297 13.61 -18.24 8.67
N LEU A 298 12.84 -17.13 8.63
CA LEU A 298 11.60 -17.08 7.85
C LEU A 298 11.86 -17.00 6.36
N VAL A 299 12.90 -16.28 5.93
CA VAL A 299 13.37 -16.25 4.53
C VAL A 299 13.65 -17.67 4.02
N ASN A 300 14.36 -18.48 4.81
CA ASN A 300 14.64 -19.89 4.50
C ASN A 300 13.35 -20.73 4.44
N GLN A 301 12.47 -20.56 5.41
CA GLN A 301 11.18 -21.27 5.47
C GLN A 301 10.31 -20.98 4.24
N LEU A 302 10.30 -19.72 3.75
CA LEU A 302 9.56 -19.31 2.57
C LEU A 302 10.29 -19.62 1.24
N GLY A 303 11.53 -20.16 1.28
CA GLY A 303 12.33 -20.48 0.11
C GLY A 303 12.81 -19.24 -0.67
N LEU A 304 12.94 -18.11 0.01
CA LEU A 304 13.34 -16.82 -0.58
C LEU A 304 14.86 -16.57 -0.53
N ASN A 305 15.62 -17.39 0.18
CA ASN A 305 17.08 -17.29 0.35
C ASN A 305 17.88 -17.36 -0.97
N ARG A 306 17.27 -17.81 -2.04
CA ARG A 306 17.86 -17.80 -3.39
C ARG A 306 17.79 -16.44 -4.09
N TYR A 307 17.01 -15.50 -3.56
CA TYR A 307 16.77 -14.21 -4.17
C TYR A 307 17.48 -13.08 -3.44
N TYR A 308 17.67 -13.21 -2.13
CA TYR A 308 18.31 -12.19 -1.32
C TYR A 308 18.88 -12.73 0.01
N THR A 309 19.78 -11.96 0.60
CA THR A 309 20.38 -12.22 1.91
C THR A 309 19.98 -11.10 2.87
N PRO A 310 19.11 -11.36 3.87
CA PRO A 310 18.74 -10.32 4.82
C PRO A 310 19.89 -10.05 5.80
N VAL A 311 20.05 -8.80 6.19
CA VAL A 311 21.04 -8.34 7.18
C VAL A 311 20.31 -7.85 8.42
N ILE A 312 20.81 -8.24 9.60
CA ILE A 312 20.30 -7.70 10.86
C ILE A 312 20.77 -6.26 10.99
N GLY A 313 19.84 -5.37 11.24
CA GLY A 313 20.06 -3.96 11.54
C GLY A 313 19.12 -3.51 12.66
N ASN A 314 18.94 -2.22 12.79
CA ASN A 314 18.05 -1.58 13.75
C ASN A 314 17.82 -0.14 13.31
N GLU A 315 16.61 0.36 13.39
CA GLU A 315 16.41 1.79 13.46
C GLU A 315 16.42 2.24 14.93
N VAL A 316 17.55 2.79 15.36
CA VAL A 316 17.69 3.38 16.69
C VAL A 316 16.88 4.67 16.73
N THR A 317 15.64 4.57 17.17
CA THR A 317 14.65 5.63 17.17
C THR A 317 14.73 6.43 18.47
N THR A 318 15.22 7.66 18.37
CA THR A 318 15.46 8.55 19.51
C THR A 318 14.64 9.85 19.38
N ARG A 319 14.64 10.68 20.42
CA ARG A 319 13.99 12.01 20.38
C ARG A 319 14.78 13.07 19.56
N VAL A 320 16.02 12.75 19.17
CA VAL A 320 16.93 13.71 18.53
C VAL A 320 17.40 13.27 17.15
N GLY A 321 16.84 12.20 16.63
CA GLY A 321 17.08 11.64 15.30
C GLY A 321 16.85 10.15 15.29
N HIS A 322 16.63 9.58 14.10
CA HIS A 322 16.54 8.15 13.88
C HIS A 322 17.77 7.69 13.12
N PHE A 323 18.33 6.54 13.50
CA PHE A 323 19.59 6.05 12.93
C PHE A 323 19.45 4.59 12.52
N ASN A 324 19.51 4.29 11.22
CA ASN A 324 19.67 2.93 10.75
C ASN A 324 21.11 2.48 10.95
N ILE A 325 21.27 1.35 11.61
CA ILE A 325 22.59 0.75 11.90
C ILE A 325 22.66 -0.66 11.37
N PHE A 326 23.79 -1.01 10.75
CA PHE A 326 24.09 -2.36 10.26
C PHE A 326 25.57 -2.54 9.88
N PRO A 327 26.06 -3.80 9.69
CA PRO A 327 25.43 -5.01 10.19
C PRO A 327 25.46 -5.07 11.72
N VAL A 328 24.47 -5.73 12.30
CA VAL A 328 24.42 -5.98 13.74
C VAL A 328 24.62 -7.48 13.97
N PRO A 329 25.50 -7.90 14.89
CA PRO A 329 25.66 -9.31 15.25
C PRO A 329 24.35 -9.87 15.84
N ASP A 330 24.03 -11.12 15.51
CA ASP A 330 22.87 -11.79 16.11
C ASP A 330 23.03 -11.91 17.63
N GLY A 331 21.99 -11.52 18.38
CA GLY A 331 22.02 -11.48 19.84
C GLY A 331 22.79 -10.31 20.47
N ALA A 332 23.25 -9.33 19.67
CA ALA A 332 23.89 -8.12 20.22
C ALA A 332 22.93 -7.35 21.14
N PRO A 333 23.45 -6.68 22.21
CA PRO A 333 22.64 -5.81 23.05
C PRO A 333 22.04 -4.63 22.26
N LEU A 334 20.86 -4.14 22.70
CA LEU A 334 20.23 -2.98 22.08
C LEU A 334 20.96 -1.68 22.48
N PRO A 335 21.23 -0.76 21.53
CA PRO A 335 21.67 0.58 21.85
C PRO A 335 20.65 1.33 22.73
N ASN A 336 21.13 2.21 23.59
CA ASN A 336 20.25 3.01 24.44
C ASN A 336 19.62 4.17 23.63
N HIS A 337 18.40 3.97 23.20
CA HIS A 337 17.63 4.94 22.39
C HIS A 337 17.02 6.10 23.21
N THR A 338 17.18 6.09 24.55
CA THR A 338 16.66 7.18 25.42
C THR A 338 17.66 8.31 25.62
N LEU A 339 18.89 8.17 25.11
CA LEU A 339 19.92 9.20 25.16
C LEU A 339 19.52 10.44 24.34
N GLU A 340 20.01 11.60 24.78
CA GLU A 340 19.55 12.90 24.25
C GLU A 340 20.62 13.64 23.44
N THR A 341 21.83 13.09 23.32
CA THR A 341 22.89 13.69 22.48
C THR A 341 23.37 12.71 21.42
N TRP A 342 23.69 13.21 20.24
CA TRP A 342 24.23 12.41 19.14
C TRP A 342 25.52 11.68 19.52
N LYS A 343 26.37 12.31 20.32
CA LYS A 343 27.65 11.71 20.79
C LYS A 343 27.39 10.47 21.63
N GLU A 344 26.48 10.55 22.59
CA GLU A 344 26.14 9.41 23.48
C GLU A 344 25.44 8.30 22.72
N ILE A 345 24.54 8.65 21.80
CA ILE A 345 23.85 7.67 20.94
C ILE A 345 24.86 6.93 20.08
N ALA A 346 25.76 7.64 19.40
CA ALA A 346 26.82 7.02 18.57
C ALA A 346 27.73 6.12 19.39
N ALA A 347 28.15 6.55 20.59
CA ALA A 347 28.92 5.72 21.49
C ALA A 347 28.15 4.45 21.89
N SER A 348 26.88 4.58 22.28
CA SER A 348 26.05 3.42 22.62
C SER A 348 25.87 2.46 21.45
N ILE A 349 25.68 2.96 20.23
CA ILE A 349 25.59 2.13 19.01
C ILE A 349 26.91 1.35 18.85
N GLN A 350 28.04 2.04 18.90
CA GLN A 350 29.35 1.42 18.69
C GLN A 350 29.66 0.39 19.75
N ASP A 351 29.43 0.72 21.04
CA ASP A 351 29.71 -0.14 22.17
C ASP A 351 28.87 -1.43 22.21
N GLN A 352 27.60 -1.32 21.81
CA GLN A 352 26.67 -2.45 21.86
C GLN A 352 26.68 -3.32 20.59
N THR A 353 26.96 -2.73 19.43
CA THR A 353 26.78 -3.46 18.15
C THR A 353 28.03 -3.52 17.29
N GLY A 354 28.93 -2.55 17.39
CA GLY A 354 30.07 -2.41 16.47
C GLY A 354 29.66 -2.17 15.03
N ALA A 355 28.41 -1.68 14.77
CA ALA A 355 27.90 -1.44 13.45
C ALA A 355 28.79 -0.51 12.63
N SER A 356 29.14 -0.89 11.41
CA SER A 356 30.04 -0.11 10.55
C SER A 356 29.30 0.97 9.74
N ALA A 357 27.99 0.80 9.52
CA ALA A 357 27.14 1.80 8.90
C ALA A 357 26.17 2.39 9.93
N ILE A 358 26.12 3.72 9.97
CA ILE A 358 25.14 4.50 10.73
C ILE A 358 24.58 5.51 9.76
N ILE A 359 23.28 5.43 9.46
CA ILE A 359 22.57 6.31 8.54
C ILE A 359 21.60 7.18 9.34
N LEU A 360 21.69 8.50 9.23
CA LEU A 360 20.68 9.40 9.76
C LEU A 360 19.47 9.40 8.82
N ASN A 361 18.33 8.93 9.32
CA ASN A 361 17.11 8.73 8.53
C ASN A 361 16.29 10.03 8.42
N HIS A 362 15.54 10.18 7.32
CA HIS A 362 14.53 11.22 7.06
C HIS A 362 14.77 12.55 7.81
N PRO A 363 15.95 13.17 7.69
CA PRO A 363 16.37 14.31 8.52
C PRO A 363 15.57 15.58 8.27
N ARG A 364 14.71 15.57 7.24
CA ARG A 364 13.83 16.69 6.86
C ARG A 364 12.35 16.29 6.81
N ASP A 365 11.96 15.23 7.52
CA ASP A 365 10.58 14.79 7.59
C ASP A 365 9.69 15.90 8.18
N VAL A 366 8.85 16.49 7.34
CA VAL A 366 7.91 17.55 7.72
C VAL A 366 6.65 17.00 8.40
N HIS A 367 6.37 15.71 8.29
CA HIS A 367 5.17 15.07 8.80
C HIS A 367 5.39 14.30 10.13
N GLY A 368 6.57 13.74 10.34
CA GLY A 368 6.87 12.83 11.47
C GLY A 368 7.49 13.48 12.70
N GLY A 369 8.08 14.62 12.57
CA GLY A 369 8.40 15.45 13.72
C GLY A 369 9.82 15.47 14.24
N ILE A 370 10.81 14.70 13.71
CA ILE A 370 12.21 14.90 14.08
C ILE A 370 12.94 15.51 12.89
N THR A 371 13.21 16.81 12.99
CA THR A 371 13.90 17.60 11.97
C THR A 371 15.23 18.14 12.51
N PRO A 372 16.31 17.30 12.58
CA PRO A 372 17.59 17.73 13.14
C PRO A 372 18.21 18.90 12.37
N PHE A 373 17.87 19.06 11.09
CA PHE A 373 18.30 20.18 10.25
C PHE A 373 17.27 21.31 10.13
N SER A 374 16.28 21.37 11.01
CA SER A 374 15.38 22.55 11.06
C SER A 374 16.17 23.84 11.44
N PRO A 375 15.68 25.02 11.04
CA PRO A 375 16.33 26.30 11.39
C PRO A 375 16.49 26.52 12.91
N ALA A 376 15.67 25.87 13.73
CA ALA A 376 15.79 25.91 15.19
C ALA A 376 16.97 25.09 15.75
N ARG A 377 17.48 24.14 14.96
CA ARG A 377 18.54 23.19 15.40
C ARG A 377 19.80 23.25 14.56
N HIS A 378 19.71 23.83 13.37
CA HIS A 378 20.79 23.88 12.38
C HIS A 378 20.97 25.28 11.82
N ASN A 379 22.21 25.68 11.62
CA ASN A 379 22.55 26.93 10.97
C ASN A 379 22.99 26.63 9.53
N ASP A 380 22.14 26.96 8.57
CA ASP A 380 22.35 26.65 7.14
C ASP A 380 23.57 27.37 6.54
N VAL A 381 23.99 28.48 7.11
CA VAL A 381 25.15 29.26 6.62
C VAL A 381 26.46 28.64 7.06
N THR A 382 26.54 28.20 8.32
CA THR A 382 27.77 27.64 8.89
C THR A 382 27.84 26.11 8.80
N GLY A 383 26.72 25.44 8.50
CA GLY A 383 26.59 23.99 8.50
C GLY A 383 26.67 23.36 9.92
N ARG A 384 26.52 24.16 10.97
CA ARG A 384 26.68 23.72 12.36
C ARG A 384 25.35 23.53 13.07
N SER A 385 25.29 22.50 13.93
CA SER A 385 24.20 22.35 14.89
C SER A 385 24.20 23.51 15.88
N GLN A 386 23.02 24.12 16.13
CA GLN A 386 22.84 25.11 17.19
C GLN A 386 22.96 24.51 18.59
N LEU A 387 22.86 23.18 18.72
CA LEU A 387 23.02 22.44 19.95
C LEU A 387 24.46 21.94 20.15
N GLY A 388 25.39 22.30 19.24
CA GLY A 388 26.76 21.86 19.29
C GLY A 388 26.99 20.39 18.95
N TRP A 389 25.99 19.72 18.32
CA TRP A 389 26.14 18.31 17.93
C TRP A 389 27.03 18.18 16.69
N GLU A 390 27.93 17.21 16.75
CA GLU A 390 28.69 16.77 15.59
C GLU A 390 27.93 15.62 14.91
N PHE A 391 27.96 15.58 13.57
CA PHE A 391 27.28 14.57 12.80
C PHE A 391 27.89 13.18 13.06
N PRO A 392 27.15 12.23 13.66
CA PRO A 392 27.72 10.97 14.13
C PRO A 392 27.61 9.85 13.10
N ALA A 393 26.88 10.08 12.00
CA ALA A 393 26.54 9.06 11.04
C ALA A 393 27.54 8.99 9.88
N THR A 394 27.64 7.81 9.26
CA THR A 394 28.48 7.57 8.07
C THR A 394 27.78 7.95 6.78
N ALA A 395 26.44 8.05 6.81
CA ALA A 395 25.60 8.44 5.71
C ALA A 395 24.31 9.14 6.20
N MET A 396 23.53 9.64 5.26
CA MET A 396 22.25 10.30 5.48
C MET A 396 21.30 9.88 4.36
N GLU A 397 20.03 9.65 4.71
CA GLU A 397 18.93 9.35 3.79
C GLU A 397 18.43 10.58 3.05
#